data_e09d68e5eb026bf71e7240f6fda63dea
#
_entry.id   e09d68e5eb026bf71e7240f6fda63dea
#
_cell.length_a   1.000
_cell.length_b   1.000
_cell.length_c   1.000
_cell.angle_alpha   90.00
_cell.angle_beta   90.00
_cell.angle_gamma   90.00
#
_symmetry.space_group_name_H-M   'P 1'
#
loop_
_entity.id
_entity.type
_entity.pdbx_description
1 polymer ?
#
loop_
_entity_poly.entity_id
_entity_poly.type
_entity_poly.pdbx_seq_one_letter_code
_entity_poly.pdbx_strand_id
1 'polypeptide(L)'
;MHTAHRLLAAVALTGAAALGLTSCLSTEPFPGQQGSRVLNDAATALRGASTFTMSGKASSQGQVNLSVSETGECKGTIEARGGGTLDVVRTRNHTFLRGDETHILAKTKDMPEDQASQARKDMTGRWMRMEATAPSMKGLTNLCDRDGLLKEIYSIQGAEKGALTKIDGQEAVTINTPEGVFLVATKGEPFLLKVTTSGPNPIDLVFTGINKPVQVDVPADKDVYNLDDKG
;
A
#
# COMPACT_ATOMS: atom_id res chain seq x y z
N MET A 1 -38.26 85.93 23.12
CA MET A 1 -38.51 85.36 24.45
C MET A 1 -38.83 83.90 24.25
N HIS A 2 -37.91 82.98 24.39
CA HIS A 2 -38.14 81.58 24.79
C HIS A 2 -36.81 80.87 24.89
N THR A 3 -36.51 80.50 26.07
CA THR A 3 -35.30 79.86 26.59
C THR A 3 -35.20 78.38 26.08
N ALA A 4 -34.05 78.05 25.48
CA ALA A 4 -33.75 76.70 25.09
C ALA A 4 -32.95 75.99 26.18
N HIS A 5 -33.49 74.92 26.76
CA HIS A 5 -32.77 74.06 27.69
C HIS A 5 -32.00 72.97 26.89
N ARG A 6 -30.70 72.95 27.06
CA ARG A 6 -29.84 71.89 26.55
C ARG A 6 -29.77 70.80 27.59
N LEU A 7 -30.25 69.60 27.24
CA LEU A 7 -30.03 68.36 28.01
C LEU A 7 -28.78 67.65 27.43
N LEU A 8 -27.75 67.52 28.26
CA LEU A 8 -26.57 66.73 27.99
C LEU A 8 -26.88 65.28 28.40
N ALA A 9 -26.92 64.37 27.42
CA ALA A 9 -26.98 62.94 27.66
C ALA A 9 -25.57 62.35 27.69
N ALA A 10 -25.15 61.87 28.86
CA ALA A 10 -23.88 61.12 28.99
C ALA A 10 -24.09 59.69 28.50
N VAL A 11 -23.35 59.29 27.46
CA VAL A 11 -23.33 57.89 27.00
C VAL A 11 -22.19 57.19 27.72
N ALA A 12 -22.53 56.26 28.62
CA ALA A 12 -21.58 55.36 29.23
C ALA A 12 -21.24 54.22 28.25
N LEU A 13 -20.03 54.19 27.73
CA LEU A 13 -19.47 53.07 26.97
C LEU A 13 -19.05 51.98 27.99
N THR A 14 -19.89 50.92 28.14
CA THR A 14 -19.49 49.65 28.74
C THR A 14 -18.73 48.82 27.75
N GLY A 15 -17.40 48.81 27.86
CA GLY A 15 -16.54 47.92 27.07
C GLY A 15 -16.70 46.46 27.56
N ALA A 16 -17.38 45.64 26.79
CA ALA A 16 -17.37 44.20 26.96
C ALA A 16 -16.07 43.66 26.36
N ALA A 17 -15.09 43.35 27.22
CA ALA A 17 -13.92 42.54 26.83
C ALA A 17 -14.36 41.13 26.56
N ALA A 18 -14.63 40.79 25.31
CA ALA A 18 -14.77 39.41 24.84
C ALA A 18 -13.40 38.73 24.91
N LEU A 19 -13.13 38.04 26.00
CA LEU A 19 -12.05 37.06 26.08
C LEU A 19 -12.36 35.96 25.09
N GLY A 20 -11.81 36.05 23.87
CA GLY A 20 -11.81 35.00 22.88
C GLY A 20 -11.03 33.81 23.44
N LEU A 21 -11.74 32.86 24.01
CA LEU A 21 -11.24 31.51 24.23
C LEU A 21 -11.04 30.89 22.85
N THR A 22 -9.88 31.11 22.24
CA THR A 22 -9.39 30.26 21.17
C THR A 22 -9.10 28.90 21.80
N SER A 23 -10.14 28.11 22.02
CA SER A 23 -9.98 26.69 22.23
C SER A 23 -9.32 26.16 20.96
N CYS A 24 -8.02 25.85 21.02
CA CYS A 24 -7.42 24.91 20.09
C CYS A 24 -8.21 23.61 20.25
N LEU A 25 -9.30 23.46 19.52
CA LEU A 25 -9.92 22.17 19.30
C LEU A 25 -8.88 21.38 18.51
N SER A 26 -8.01 20.66 19.19
CA SER A 26 -7.33 19.52 18.63
C SER A 26 -8.44 18.53 18.31
N THR A 27 -8.94 18.58 17.08
CA THR A 27 -9.98 17.68 16.62
C THR A 27 -9.35 16.29 16.61
N GLU A 28 -9.66 15.48 17.61
CA GLU A 28 -9.23 14.09 17.66
C GLU A 28 -9.67 13.41 16.36
N PRO A 29 -8.74 12.77 15.61
CA PRO A 29 -9.14 12.03 14.42
C PRO A 29 -10.04 10.87 14.82
N PHE A 30 -11.11 10.67 14.07
CA PHE A 30 -12.11 9.63 14.33
C PHE A 30 -12.71 9.71 15.74
N PRO A 31 -13.36 10.84 16.11
CA PRO A 31 -13.87 11.05 17.45
C PRO A 31 -14.88 9.97 17.84
N GLY A 32 -14.73 9.39 19.05
CA GLY A 32 -15.62 8.34 19.55
C GLY A 32 -15.50 6.98 18.87
N GLN A 33 -14.64 6.80 17.86
CA GLN A 33 -14.40 5.50 17.24
C GLN A 33 -13.29 4.73 17.98
N GLN A 34 -13.47 3.43 18.12
CA GLN A 34 -12.44 2.52 18.60
C GLN A 34 -11.39 2.24 17.51
N GLY A 35 -10.16 1.90 17.90
CA GLY A 35 -9.09 1.59 16.96
C GLY A 35 -9.42 0.47 15.96
N SER A 36 -10.12 -0.58 16.43
CA SER A 36 -10.59 -1.67 15.57
C SER A 36 -11.56 -1.19 14.48
N ARG A 37 -12.44 -0.26 14.82
CA ARG A 37 -13.35 0.33 13.82
C ARG A 37 -12.60 1.14 12.78
N VAL A 38 -11.69 2.01 13.22
CA VAL A 38 -10.85 2.82 12.31
C VAL A 38 -10.04 1.92 11.38
N LEU A 39 -9.46 0.83 11.89
CA LEU A 39 -8.68 -0.11 11.10
C LEU A 39 -9.53 -0.86 10.07
N ASN A 40 -10.74 -1.29 10.44
CA ASN A 40 -11.67 -1.94 9.53
C ASN A 40 -12.17 -0.98 8.43
N ASP A 41 -12.46 0.27 8.79
CA ASP A 41 -12.84 1.30 7.82
C ASP A 41 -11.68 1.59 6.85
N ALA A 42 -10.43 1.58 7.35
CA ALA A 42 -9.22 1.76 6.52
C ALA A 42 -9.00 0.59 5.54
N ALA A 43 -9.19 -0.64 5.99
CA ALA A 43 -9.13 -1.81 5.11
C ALA A 43 -10.24 -1.77 4.05
N THR A 44 -11.45 -1.35 4.46
CA THR A 44 -12.60 -1.21 3.55
C THR A 44 -12.37 -0.12 2.51
N ALA A 45 -11.83 1.04 2.90
CA ALA A 45 -11.48 2.12 1.99
C ALA A 45 -10.42 1.67 0.97
N LEU A 46 -9.34 1.02 1.43
CA LEU A 46 -8.30 0.51 0.53
C LEU A 46 -8.81 -0.61 -0.39
N ARG A 47 -9.71 -1.46 0.10
CA ARG A 47 -10.39 -2.48 -0.72
C ARG A 47 -11.30 -1.85 -1.79
N GLY A 48 -11.94 -0.72 -1.49
CA GLY A 48 -12.78 0.03 -2.43
C GLY A 48 -12.00 0.84 -3.46
N ALA A 49 -10.68 1.01 -3.28
CA ALA A 49 -9.86 1.72 -4.23
C ALA A 49 -9.75 0.96 -5.56
N SER A 50 -9.77 1.65 -6.70
CA SER A 50 -9.59 1.01 -8.01
C SER A 50 -8.20 0.41 -8.17
N THR A 51 -7.21 1.05 -7.56
CA THR A 51 -5.79 0.66 -7.60
C THR A 51 -5.05 1.16 -6.38
N PHE A 52 -3.94 0.52 -6.05
CA PHE A 52 -2.91 1.05 -5.15
C PHE A 52 -1.54 0.44 -5.48
N THR A 53 -0.49 1.07 -5.01
CA THR A 53 0.87 0.53 -5.04
C THR A 53 1.30 0.21 -3.62
N MET A 54 1.80 -1.00 -3.38
CA MET A 54 2.46 -1.40 -2.15
C MET A 54 3.97 -1.49 -2.36
N SER A 55 4.73 -0.93 -1.43
CA SER A 55 6.18 -0.93 -1.47
C SER A 55 6.75 -1.27 -0.11
N GLY A 56 7.79 -2.08 -0.07
CA GLY A 56 8.49 -2.46 1.15
C GLY A 56 8.70 -3.96 1.31
N LYS A 57 8.85 -4.42 2.54
CA LYS A 57 9.11 -5.83 2.84
C LYS A 57 7.80 -6.60 3.04
N ALA A 58 7.58 -7.61 2.22
CA ALA A 58 6.41 -8.48 2.29
C ALA A 58 6.80 -9.88 2.80
N SER A 59 6.95 -10.01 4.12
CA SER A 59 7.21 -11.30 4.77
C SER A 59 8.31 -12.11 4.06
N SER A 60 8.04 -13.36 3.72
CA SER A 60 8.99 -14.27 3.06
C SER A 60 9.25 -13.96 1.59
N GLN A 61 8.56 -12.99 1.01
CA GLN A 61 8.76 -12.59 -0.40
C GLN A 61 9.91 -11.58 -0.59
N GLY A 62 10.46 -11.02 0.50
CA GLY A 62 11.48 -9.98 0.41
C GLY A 62 10.89 -8.61 0.07
N GLN A 63 11.67 -7.77 -0.62
CA GLN A 63 11.22 -6.45 -1.06
C GLN A 63 10.25 -6.58 -2.22
N VAL A 64 9.19 -5.78 -2.18
CA VAL A 64 8.18 -5.69 -3.24
C VAL A 64 7.92 -4.24 -3.59
N ASN A 65 7.57 -4.01 -4.85
CA ASN A 65 7.01 -2.75 -5.32
C ASN A 65 5.99 -3.09 -6.41
N LEU A 66 4.75 -3.27 -5.99
CA LEU A 66 3.68 -3.79 -6.84
C LEU A 66 2.49 -2.83 -6.87
N SER A 67 2.06 -2.48 -8.06
CA SER A 67 0.77 -1.81 -8.28
C SER A 67 -0.29 -2.86 -8.57
N VAL A 68 -1.39 -2.81 -7.83
CA VAL A 68 -2.48 -3.80 -7.87
C VAL A 68 -3.77 -3.09 -8.26
N SER A 69 -4.55 -3.71 -9.15
CA SER A 69 -5.86 -3.24 -9.57
C SER A 69 -7.00 -4.01 -8.88
N GLU A 70 -8.20 -3.47 -8.95
CA GLU A 70 -9.42 -4.14 -8.47
C GLU A 70 -9.73 -5.44 -9.22
N THR A 71 -9.22 -5.60 -10.44
CA THR A 71 -9.39 -6.79 -11.27
C THR A 71 -8.39 -7.90 -10.96
N GLY A 72 -7.49 -7.70 -9.98
CA GLY A 72 -6.42 -8.64 -9.63
C GLY A 72 -5.26 -8.66 -10.61
N GLU A 73 -5.21 -7.69 -11.52
CA GLU A 73 -4.04 -7.44 -12.35
C GLU A 73 -3.01 -6.68 -11.55
N CYS A 74 -1.75 -7.01 -11.72
CA CYS A 74 -0.69 -6.26 -11.04
C CYS A 74 0.58 -6.17 -11.89
N LYS A 75 1.41 -5.15 -11.61
CA LYS A 75 2.73 -4.99 -12.19
C LYS A 75 3.71 -4.36 -11.21
N GLY A 76 4.97 -4.63 -11.43
CA GLY A 76 6.04 -4.04 -10.63
C GLY A 76 7.22 -4.97 -10.49
N THR A 77 7.85 -4.96 -9.31
CA THR A 77 9.04 -5.74 -9.03
C THR A 77 8.93 -6.47 -7.68
N ILE A 78 9.57 -7.61 -7.59
CA ILE A 78 9.78 -8.36 -6.35
C ILE A 78 11.22 -8.80 -6.23
N GLU A 79 11.76 -8.85 -5.01
CA GLU A 79 13.02 -9.49 -4.73
C GLU A 79 12.88 -11.00 -4.91
N ALA A 80 13.77 -11.60 -5.68
CA ALA A 80 13.72 -13.01 -5.97
C ALA A 80 14.40 -13.83 -4.88
N ARG A 81 13.82 -14.96 -4.52
CA ARG A 81 14.49 -15.93 -3.64
C ARG A 81 15.79 -16.42 -4.28
N GLY A 82 16.89 -16.30 -3.55
CA GLY A 82 18.23 -16.66 -4.03
C GLY A 82 18.99 -15.49 -4.64
N GLY A 83 18.40 -14.30 -4.68
CA GLY A 83 18.99 -13.04 -5.14
C GLY A 83 18.45 -12.52 -6.46
N GLY A 84 18.70 -11.24 -6.69
CA GLY A 84 18.21 -10.51 -7.86
C GLY A 84 16.76 -10.08 -7.75
N THR A 85 16.27 -9.50 -8.83
CA THR A 85 14.93 -8.93 -8.93
C THR A 85 14.15 -9.56 -10.06
N LEU A 86 12.86 -9.74 -9.87
CA LEU A 86 11.89 -10.15 -10.89
C LEU A 86 10.99 -8.96 -11.21
N ASP A 87 10.95 -8.58 -12.48
CA ASP A 87 9.84 -7.82 -13.02
C ASP A 87 8.62 -8.71 -13.11
N VAL A 88 7.47 -8.17 -12.77
CA VAL A 88 6.19 -8.87 -12.73
C VAL A 88 5.16 -8.12 -13.56
N VAL A 89 4.47 -8.84 -14.41
CA VAL A 89 3.22 -8.42 -15.06
C VAL A 89 2.22 -9.57 -14.90
N ARG A 90 1.11 -9.31 -14.22
CA ARG A 90 0.05 -10.30 -14.04
C ARG A 90 -1.25 -9.77 -14.62
N THR A 91 -1.84 -10.57 -15.48
CA THR A 91 -3.19 -10.43 -16.00
C THR A 91 -4.12 -11.43 -15.32
N ARG A 92 -5.37 -11.47 -15.73
CA ARG A 92 -6.32 -12.49 -15.22
C ARG A 92 -5.91 -13.93 -15.53
N ASN A 93 -5.28 -14.15 -16.69
CA ASN A 93 -4.99 -15.51 -17.20
C ASN A 93 -3.52 -15.89 -17.03
N HIS A 94 -2.61 -14.95 -17.15
CA HIS A 94 -1.18 -15.22 -17.19
C HIS A 94 -0.40 -14.34 -16.22
N THR A 95 0.71 -14.87 -15.75
CA THR A 95 1.76 -14.15 -15.06
C THR A 95 3.01 -14.18 -15.91
N PHE A 96 3.60 -13.02 -16.13
CA PHE A 96 4.87 -12.83 -16.85
C PHE A 96 5.92 -12.41 -15.85
N LEU A 97 7.06 -13.11 -15.87
CA LEU A 97 8.20 -12.83 -15.00
C LEU A 97 9.45 -12.62 -15.86
N ARG A 98 10.23 -11.59 -15.53
CA ARG A 98 11.53 -11.35 -16.15
C ARG A 98 12.56 -11.11 -15.05
N GLY A 99 13.55 -12.00 -14.95
CA GLY A 99 14.65 -11.88 -14.01
C GLY A 99 15.72 -10.93 -14.49
N ASP A 100 16.35 -10.22 -13.56
CA ASP A 100 17.61 -9.56 -13.81
C ASP A 100 18.78 -10.57 -13.95
N GLU A 101 19.96 -10.10 -14.30
CA GLU A 101 21.15 -10.94 -14.47
C GLU A 101 21.49 -11.72 -13.17
N THR A 102 21.39 -11.08 -12.03
CA THR A 102 21.66 -11.71 -10.72
C THR A 102 20.74 -12.87 -10.46
N HIS A 103 19.42 -12.70 -10.76
CA HIS A 103 18.45 -13.78 -10.63
C HIS A 103 18.75 -14.94 -11.58
N ILE A 104 19.06 -14.63 -12.84
CA ILE A 104 19.37 -15.66 -13.86
C ILE A 104 20.61 -16.45 -13.45
N LEU A 105 21.68 -15.79 -13.00
CA LEU A 105 22.90 -16.45 -12.51
C LEU A 105 22.60 -17.34 -11.29
N ALA A 106 21.81 -16.84 -10.34
CA ALA A 106 21.41 -17.62 -9.16
C ALA A 106 20.61 -18.87 -9.53
N LYS A 107 19.75 -18.79 -10.55
CA LYS A 107 18.94 -19.92 -11.04
C LYS A 107 19.74 -20.97 -11.81
N THR A 108 20.83 -20.58 -12.43
CA THR A 108 21.64 -21.46 -13.30
C THR A 108 22.93 -21.97 -12.63
N LYS A 109 23.22 -21.55 -11.39
CA LYS A 109 24.51 -21.82 -10.71
C LYS A 109 24.80 -23.30 -10.49
N ASP A 110 23.76 -24.11 -10.24
CA ASP A 110 23.87 -25.53 -9.92
C ASP A 110 23.63 -26.45 -11.16
N MET A 111 23.49 -25.84 -12.36
CA MET A 111 23.32 -26.56 -13.61
C MET A 111 24.68 -26.91 -14.23
N PRO A 112 24.80 -28.02 -15.03
CA PRO A 112 25.92 -28.24 -15.91
C PRO A 112 26.15 -27.04 -16.85
N GLU A 113 27.41 -26.69 -17.12
CA GLU A 113 27.73 -25.41 -17.80
C GLU A 113 27.11 -25.26 -19.20
N ASP A 114 27.02 -26.36 -19.96
CA ASP A 114 26.34 -26.38 -21.26
C ASP A 114 24.86 -26.01 -21.16
N GLN A 115 24.14 -26.59 -20.17
CA GLN A 115 22.76 -26.28 -19.88
C GLN A 115 22.59 -24.87 -19.32
N ALA A 116 23.46 -24.48 -18.37
CA ALA A 116 23.46 -23.15 -17.77
C ALA A 116 23.66 -22.04 -18.82
N SER A 117 24.62 -22.22 -19.73
CA SER A 117 24.88 -21.28 -20.82
C SER A 117 23.66 -21.11 -21.73
N GLN A 118 23.00 -22.21 -22.10
CA GLN A 118 21.79 -22.15 -22.92
C GLN A 118 20.63 -21.49 -22.17
N ALA A 119 20.40 -21.87 -20.88
CA ALA A 119 19.35 -21.28 -20.05
C ALA A 119 19.53 -19.77 -19.88
N ARG A 120 20.76 -19.31 -19.64
CA ARG A 120 21.07 -17.87 -19.57
C ARG A 120 20.71 -17.14 -20.86
N LYS A 121 21.07 -17.68 -22.02
CA LYS A 121 20.71 -17.10 -23.32
C LYS A 121 19.20 -17.02 -23.52
N ASP A 122 18.48 -18.06 -23.13
CA ASP A 122 17.03 -18.15 -23.30
C ASP A 122 16.27 -17.17 -22.37
N MET A 123 16.79 -16.93 -21.16
CA MET A 123 16.13 -16.13 -20.12
C MET A 123 16.50 -14.64 -20.17
N THR A 124 17.72 -14.30 -20.64
CA THR A 124 18.20 -12.92 -20.58
C THR A 124 17.33 -11.97 -21.40
N GLY A 125 16.78 -10.97 -20.72
CA GLY A 125 15.91 -9.92 -21.30
C GLY A 125 14.53 -10.41 -21.73
N ARG A 126 14.19 -11.68 -21.53
CA ARG A 126 12.92 -12.27 -21.96
C ARG A 126 11.98 -12.54 -20.78
N TRP A 127 10.69 -12.50 -21.07
CA TRP A 127 9.63 -12.81 -20.12
C TRP A 127 9.30 -14.29 -20.14
N MET A 128 9.22 -14.91 -18.98
CA MET A 128 8.61 -16.22 -18.81
C MET A 128 7.11 -16.05 -18.64
N ARG A 129 6.32 -16.73 -19.44
CA ARG A 129 4.86 -16.81 -19.28
C ARG A 129 4.49 -18.05 -18.51
N MET A 130 3.60 -17.89 -17.54
CA MET A 130 3.05 -18.94 -16.71
C MET A 130 1.54 -18.72 -16.55
N GLU A 131 0.80 -19.79 -16.32
CA GLU A 131 -0.61 -19.68 -15.94
C GLU A 131 -0.75 -18.93 -14.60
N ALA A 132 -1.69 -17.99 -14.51
CA ALA A 132 -1.91 -17.20 -13.30
C ALA A 132 -2.29 -18.06 -12.07
N THR A 133 -2.84 -19.25 -12.32
CA THR A 133 -3.24 -20.22 -11.29
C THR A 133 -2.19 -21.29 -11.00
N ALA A 134 -1.01 -21.23 -11.64
CA ALA A 134 0.05 -22.21 -11.40
C ALA A 134 0.45 -22.26 -9.91
N PRO A 135 0.59 -23.45 -9.31
CA PRO A 135 0.93 -23.58 -7.88
C PRO A 135 2.22 -22.87 -7.47
N SER A 136 3.21 -22.78 -8.39
CA SER A 136 4.45 -22.03 -8.19
C SER A 136 4.24 -20.52 -8.05
N MET A 137 3.12 -19.99 -8.55
CA MET A 137 2.76 -18.58 -8.51
C MET A 137 1.92 -18.18 -7.28
N LYS A 138 1.55 -19.14 -6.42
CA LYS A 138 0.66 -18.88 -5.28
C LYS A 138 1.10 -17.70 -4.40
N GLY A 139 2.39 -17.57 -4.11
CA GLY A 139 2.93 -16.47 -3.30
C GLY A 139 2.71 -15.11 -3.97
N LEU A 140 2.99 -15.00 -5.26
CA LEU A 140 2.77 -13.79 -6.05
C LEU A 140 1.28 -13.51 -6.24
N THR A 141 0.49 -14.55 -6.50
CA THR A 141 -0.98 -14.42 -6.62
C THR A 141 -1.58 -13.81 -5.35
N ASN A 142 -1.12 -14.22 -4.17
CA ASN A 142 -1.59 -13.65 -2.90
C ASN A 142 -1.21 -12.18 -2.74
N LEU A 143 -0.05 -11.74 -3.26
CA LEU A 143 0.34 -10.32 -3.24
C LEU A 143 -0.49 -9.46 -4.21
N CYS A 144 -0.93 -10.04 -5.33
CA CYS A 144 -1.79 -9.36 -6.29
C CYS A 144 -3.29 -9.52 -5.98
N ASP A 145 -3.64 -10.38 -5.01
CA ASP A 145 -5.01 -10.54 -4.51
C ASP A 145 -5.29 -9.53 -3.41
N ARG A 146 -5.88 -8.40 -3.80
CA ARG A 146 -6.24 -7.31 -2.90
C ARG A 146 -7.13 -7.78 -1.74
N ASP A 147 -8.12 -8.60 -2.04
CA ASP A 147 -9.07 -9.08 -1.04
C ASP A 147 -8.41 -10.03 -0.05
N GLY A 148 -7.55 -10.92 -0.53
CA GLY A 148 -6.75 -11.81 0.30
C GLY A 148 -5.76 -11.05 1.17
N LEU A 149 -5.08 -10.04 0.61
CA LEU A 149 -4.11 -9.19 1.32
C LEU A 149 -4.75 -8.44 2.51
N LEU A 150 -5.96 -7.90 2.32
CA LEU A 150 -6.64 -7.08 3.33
C LEU A 150 -7.51 -7.89 4.30
N LYS A 151 -7.80 -9.15 3.97
CA LYS A 151 -8.70 -10.01 4.75
C LYS A 151 -8.27 -10.17 6.21
N GLU A 152 -6.99 -10.34 6.44
CA GLU A 152 -6.43 -10.57 7.78
C GLU A 152 -6.66 -9.37 8.71
N ILE A 153 -6.75 -8.14 8.14
CA ILE A 153 -6.97 -6.92 8.92
C ILE A 153 -8.29 -6.95 9.69
N TYR A 154 -9.35 -7.54 9.10
CA TYR A 154 -10.67 -7.61 9.74
C TYR A 154 -10.73 -8.52 10.96
N SER A 155 -9.76 -9.42 11.12
CA SER A 155 -9.66 -10.34 12.25
C SER A 155 -8.87 -9.78 13.43
N ILE A 156 -8.18 -8.63 13.26
CA ILE A 156 -7.33 -8.04 14.29
C ILE A 156 -8.18 -7.55 15.47
N GLN A 157 -7.83 -8.04 16.66
CA GLN A 157 -8.44 -7.66 17.91
C GLN A 157 -7.50 -6.76 18.74
N GLY A 158 -8.04 -6.03 19.71
CA GLY A 158 -7.23 -5.22 20.62
C GLY A 158 -6.54 -4.03 19.95
N ALA A 159 -7.11 -3.53 18.84
CA ALA A 159 -6.59 -2.37 18.15
C ALA A 159 -6.93 -1.07 18.91
N GLU A 160 -5.92 -0.27 19.22
CA GLU A 160 -6.04 0.97 19.97
C GLU A 160 -5.54 2.16 19.14
N LYS A 161 -6.25 3.29 19.22
CA LYS A 161 -5.77 4.54 18.61
C LYS A 161 -4.55 5.04 19.38
N GLY A 162 -3.51 5.39 18.65
CA GLY A 162 -2.28 6.00 19.16
C GLY A 162 -2.12 7.45 18.74
N ALA A 163 -0.88 7.90 18.64
CA ALA A 163 -0.53 9.28 18.33
C ALA A 163 -0.80 9.64 16.87
N LEU A 164 -1.01 10.94 16.64
CA LEU A 164 -0.93 11.51 15.29
C LEU A 164 0.52 11.50 14.80
N THR A 165 0.67 11.22 13.53
CA THR A 165 1.97 11.20 12.84
C THR A 165 1.83 11.68 11.41
N LYS A 166 2.93 11.64 10.66
CA LYS A 166 2.93 11.91 9.22
C LYS A 166 3.75 10.84 8.50
N ILE A 167 3.28 10.47 7.32
CA ILE A 167 4.01 9.63 6.37
C ILE A 167 3.93 10.28 4.99
N ASP A 168 5.06 10.53 4.35
CA ASP A 168 5.16 11.19 3.03
C ASP A 168 4.32 12.49 2.93
N GLY A 169 4.30 13.28 4.02
CA GLY A 169 3.56 14.53 4.11
C GLY A 169 2.06 14.38 4.42
N GLN A 170 1.51 13.16 4.42
CA GLN A 170 0.12 12.89 4.79
C GLN A 170 -0.03 12.74 6.31
N GLU A 171 -1.05 13.38 6.87
CA GLU A 171 -1.40 13.19 8.29
C GLU A 171 -2.07 11.83 8.49
N ALA A 172 -1.62 11.12 9.51
CA ALA A 172 -2.11 9.80 9.86
C ALA A 172 -2.30 9.65 11.36
N VAL A 173 -3.17 8.75 11.76
CA VAL A 173 -3.25 8.24 13.12
C VAL A 173 -2.61 6.86 13.18
N THR A 174 -1.86 6.63 14.25
CA THR A 174 -1.31 5.32 14.55
C THR A 174 -2.42 4.43 15.15
N ILE A 175 -2.54 3.20 14.66
CA ILE A 175 -3.36 2.16 15.28
C ILE A 175 -2.41 1.06 15.75
N ASN A 176 -2.31 0.89 17.06
CA ASN A 176 -1.49 -0.13 17.70
C ASN A 176 -2.30 -1.42 17.86
N THR A 177 -1.72 -2.55 17.55
CA THR A 177 -2.33 -3.87 17.69
C THR A 177 -1.31 -4.86 18.28
N PRO A 178 -1.74 -6.03 18.79
CA PRO A 178 -0.81 -7.08 19.18
C PRO A 178 0.11 -7.56 18.04
N GLU A 179 -0.37 -7.50 16.79
CA GLU A 179 0.37 -7.93 15.60
C GLU A 179 1.35 -6.87 15.10
N GLY A 180 1.11 -5.58 15.38
CA GLY A 180 1.94 -4.50 14.89
C GLY A 180 1.28 -3.13 14.89
N VAL A 181 1.77 -2.27 14.00
CA VAL A 181 1.38 -0.86 13.90
C VAL A 181 0.86 -0.56 12.50
N PHE A 182 -0.28 0.13 12.46
CA PHE A 182 -0.94 0.57 11.24
C PHE A 182 -1.05 2.09 11.22
N LEU A 183 -0.81 2.71 10.08
CA LEU A 183 -1.02 4.14 9.89
C LEU A 183 -2.23 4.36 8.99
N VAL A 184 -3.22 5.10 9.49
CA VAL A 184 -4.46 5.40 8.78
C VAL A 184 -4.56 6.89 8.51
N ALA A 185 -4.87 7.27 7.27
CA ALA A 185 -5.04 8.66 6.87
C ALA A 185 -6.14 9.34 7.70
N THR A 186 -5.88 10.58 8.15
CA THR A 186 -6.84 11.35 8.95
C THR A 186 -7.59 12.39 8.14
N LYS A 187 -7.23 12.57 6.87
CA LYS A 187 -7.88 13.51 5.94
C LYS A 187 -8.37 12.78 4.69
N GLY A 188 -9.57 13.10 4.27
CA GLY A 188 -10.25 12.44 3.16
C GLY A 188 -10.72 11.03 3.54
N GLU A 189 -10.62 10.10 2.59
CA GLU A 189 -10.89 8.69 2.86
C GLU A 189 -9.87 8.11 3.84
N PRO A 190 -10.27 7.30 4.81
CA PRO A 190 -9.38 6.74 5.83
C PRO A 190 -8.52 5.60 5.29
N PHE A 191 -7.74 5.86 4.24
CA PHE A 191 -6.91 4.83 3.65
C PHE A 191 -5.84 4.32 4.63
N LEU A 192 -5.59 3.02 4.56
CA LEU A 192 -4.40 2.43 5.16
C LEU A 192 -3.17 2.91 4.37
N LEU A 193 -2.24 3.59 5.06
CA LEU A 193 -1.04 4.16 4.45
C LEU A 193 0.20 3.30 4.71
N LYS A 194 0.25 2.62 5.85
CA LYS A 194 1.38 1.76 6.22
C LYS A 194 0.92 0.63 7.12
N VAL A 195 1.56 -0.52 6.98
CA VAL A 195 1.48 -1.63 7.94
C VAL A 195 2.89 -2.06 8.30
N THR A 196 3.15 -2.20 9.60
CA THR A 196 4.40 -2.77 10.12
C THR A 196 4.03 -3.83 11.14
N THR A 197 4.37 -5.09 10.88
CA THR A 197 4.14 -6.18 11.83
C THR A 197 5.46 -6.75 12.31
N SER A 198 5.40 -7.45 13.45
CA SER A 198 6.53 -8.19 14.04
C SER A 198 6.22 -9.70 14.03
N GLY A 199 7.21 -10.51 14.47
CA GLY A 199 7.04 -11.96 14.56
C GLY A 199 7.74 -12.74 13.45
N PRO A 200 7.36 -14.01 13.22
CA PRO A 200 8.08 -14.90 12.30
C PRO A 200 8.07 -14.46 10.84
N ASN A 201 7.02 -13.76 10.44
CA ASN A 201 6.82 -13.25 9.07
C ASN A 201 6.56 -11.75 9.08
N PRO A 202 7.58 -10.92 9.38
CA PRO A 202 7.39 -9.49 9.52
C PRO A 202 7.04 -8.84 8.18
N ILE A 203 6.16 -7.86 8.23
CA ILE A 203 5.73 -7.03 7.10
C ILE A 203 6.08 -5.59 7.41
N ASP A 204 6.58 -4.87 6.43
CA ASP A 204 6.73 -3.41 6.46
C ASP A 204 6.39 -2.87 5.07
N LEU A 205 5.11 -2.52 4.87
CA LEU A 205 4.57 -2.09 3.59
C LEU A 205 3.96 -0.70 3.70
N VAL A 206 4.25 0.13 2.71
CA VAL A 206 3.65 1.45 2.50
C VAL A 206 2.71 1.37 1.30
N PHE A 207 1.52 1.96 1.42
CA PHE A 207 0.51 2.04 0.37
C PHE A 207 0.45 3.44 -0.21
N THR A 208 0.67 3.54 -1.51
CA THR A 208 0.71 4.80 -2.26
C THR A 208 -0.07 4.68 -3.56
N GLY A 209 -0.14 5.76 -4.34
CA GLY A 209 -0.75 5.70 -5.68
C GLY A 209 -2.22 5.26 -5.69
N ILE A 210 -2.94 5.45 -4.56
CA ILE A 210 -4.32 5.01 -4.39
C ILE A 210 -5.20 5.71 -5.43
N ASN A 211 -6.02 4.93 -6.15
CA ASN A 211 -6.88 5.37 -7.25
C ASN A 211 -6.13 5.99 -8.45
N LYS A 212 -4.80 5.81 -8.55
CA LYS A 212 -4.06 6.24 -9.75
C LYS A 212 -4.11 5.15 -10.81
N PRO A 213 -4.36 5.48 -12.08
CA PRO A 213 -4.41 4.47 -13.14
C PRO A 213 -3.14 3.62 -13.19
N VAL A 214 -3.32 2.32 -13.26
CA VAL A 214 -2.24 1.35 -13.48
C VAL A 214 -2.45 0.75 -14.86
N GLN A 215 -1.50 1.01 -15.77
CA GLN A 215 -1.51 0.39 -17.09
C GLN A 215 -0.68 -0.89 -17.02
N VAL A 216 -1.31 -2.02 -17.25
CA VAL A 216 -0.65 -3.33 -17.31
C VAL A 216 -0.41 -3.68 -18.77
N ASP A 217 0.84 -3.45 -19.22
CA ASP A 217 1.24 -3.74 -20.58
C ASP A 217 1.71 -5.19 -20.68
N VAL A 218 0.98 -6.00 -21.44
CA VAL A 218 1.34 -7.40 -21.68
C VAL A 218 2.58 -7.44 -22.58
N PRO A 219 3.63 -8.22 -22.22
CA PRO A 219 4.79 -8.38 -23.07
C PRO A 219 4.43 -8.90 -24.48
N ALA A 220 5.11 -8.41 -25.49
CA ALA A 220 4.91 -8.90 -26.85
C ALA A 220 5.40 -10.36 -26.98
N ASP A 221 4.73 -11.19 -27.78
CA ASP A 221 5.04 -12.62 -27.91
C ASP A 221 6.51 -12.90 -28.28
N LYS A 222 7.11 -12.04 -29.11
CA LYS A 222 8.53 -12.14 -29.46
C LYS A 222 9.50 -12.03 -28.28
N ASP A 223 9.06 -11.35 -27.21
CA ASP A 223 9.83 -11.11 -26.00
C ASP A 223 9.50 -12.15 -24.90
N VAL A 224 8.61 -13.11 -25.20
CA VAL A 224 8.18 -14.16 -24.27
C VAL A 224 8.93 -15.47 -24.58
N TYR A 225 9.36 -16.11 -23.51
CA TYR A 225 9.89 -17.46 -23.53
C TYR A 225 8.85 -18.40 -22.90
N ASN A 226 8.42 -19.40 -23.67
CA ASN A 226 7.48 -20.42 -23.17
C ASN A 226 8.28 -21.64 -22.67
N LEU A 227 8.06 -22.03 -21.43
CA LEU A 227 8.68 -23.24 -20.88
C LEU A 227 8.16 -24.51 -21.57
N ASP A 228 6.92 -24.47 -22.08
CA ASP A 228 6.24 -25.59 -22.73
C ASP A 228 6.75 -25.88 -24.16
N ASP A 229 7.49 -24.96 -24.78
CA ASP A 229 8.02 -25.13 -26.15
C ASP A 229 9.25 -26.07 -26.22
N LYS A 230 9.68 -26.66 -25.09
CA LYS A 230 10.85 -27.54 -24.99
C LYS A 230 10.52 -28.95 -24.46
N GLY A 231 9.26 -29.39 -24.61
CA GLY A 231 8.84 -30.76 -24.32
C GLY A 231 9.09 -31.73 -25.46
#